data_8e69c3f4532430d3cbc01d4654197470
#
_entry.id   8e69c3f4532430d3cbc01d4654197470
#
_cell.length_a   1.000
_cell.length_b   1.000
_cell.length_c   1.000
_cell.angle_alpha   90.00
_cell.angle_beta   90.00
_cell.angle_gamma   90.00
#
_symmetry.space_group_name_H-M   'P 1'
#
loop_
_entity.id
_entity.type
_entity.pdbx_description
1 polymer ?
#
loop_
_entity_poly.entity_id
_entity_poly.type
_entity_poly.pdbx_seq_one_letter_code
_entity_poly.pdbx_strand_id
1 'polypeptide(L)'
;VTMFIKRCGELNRQIDFEKIKVVAVGNKTKSICEENNIKVDIVPKIFSGEGVVEELSKSDMKNKLVFIPRSAIGREDLPKGLEELGAKIITVPVYNVSLPSKETTKQNVDKLNSSKPDVFIFTSPSTFENFLLIMNINNPVSYFKNYDVAAIGPTTKSAIENSKVKVSIMPDEFTIK
;
A
#
# COMPACT_ATOMS: atom_id res chain seq x y z
N VAL A 1 1.12 11.06 1.87
CA VAL A 1 1.03 12.44 2.40
C VAL A 1 2.42 13.04 2.53
N THR A 2 3.27 12.53 3.43
CA THR A 2 4.61 13.08 3.73
C THR A 2 5.45 13.39 2.49
N MET A 3 5.55 12.43 1.55
CA MET A 3 6.34 12.63 0.31
C MET A 3 5.75 13.70 -0.59
N PHE A 4 4.42 13.82 -0.63
CA PHE A 4 3.74 14.87 -1.38
C PHE A 4 4.05 16.26 -0.81
N ILE A 5 3.90 16.42 0.51
CA ILE A 5 4.18 17.69 1.20
C ILE A 5 5.65 18.08 1.02
N LYS A 6 6.57 17.12 1.20
CA LYS A 6 8.00 17.33 0.96
C LYS A 6 8.24 17.85 -0.46
N ARG A 7 7.61 17.25 -1.46
CA ARG A 7 7.76 17.66 -2.86
C ARG A 7 7.20 19.05 -3.13
N CYS A 8 6.09 19.42 -2.51
CA CYS A 8 5.55 20.77 -2.58
C CYS A 8 6.55 21.80 -2.02
N GLY A 9 7.17 21.51 -0.88
CA GLY A 9 8.21 22.34 -0.29
C GLY A 9 9.44 22.51 -1.18
N GLU A 10 9.95 21.42 -1.76
CA GLU A 10 11.09 21.44 -2.71
C GLU A 10 10.79 22.31 -3.94
N LEU A 11 9.54 22.38 -4.37
CA LEU A 11 9.10 23.15 -5.52
C LEU A 11 8.63 24.56 -5.16
N ASN A 12 8.75 24.99 -3.89
CA ASN A 12 8.22 26.25 -3.37
C ASN A 12 6.74 26.46 -3.71
N ARG A 13 5.94 25.38 -3.66
CA ARG A 13 4.50 25.44 -3.95
C ARG A 13 3.71 25.28 -2.65
N GLN A 14 2.82 26.23 -2.43
CA GLN A 14 1.81 26.14 -1.36
C GLN A 14 0.48 25.73 -1.96
N ILE A 15 -0.22 24.82 -1.28
CA ILE A 15 -1.56 24.38 -1.66
C ILE A 15 -2.52 24.90 -0.60
N ASP A 16 -3.55 25.59 -1.06
CA ASP A 16 -4.64 26.03 -0.21
C ASP A 16 -5.66 24.88 -0.07
N PHE A 17 -5.48 24.09 0.97
CA PHE A 17 -6.35 22.92 1.24
C PHE A 17 -7.75 23.31 1.69
N GLU A 18 -8.00 24.57 2.08
CA GLU A 18 -9.34 25.04 2.46
C GLU A 18 -10.29 25.12 1.25
N LYS A 19 -9.72 25.28 0.05
CA LYS A 19 -10.49 25.39 -1.20
C LYS A 19 -10.77 24.06 -1.89
N ILE A 20 -10.26 22.96 -1.36
CA ILE A 20 -10.43 21.63 -1.96
C ILE A 20 -10.95 20.64 -0.93
N LYS A 21 -11.69 19.63 -1.39
CA LYS A 21 -12.06 18.50 -0.54
C LYS A 21 -10.93 17.49 -0.48
N VAL A 22 -10.56 17.09 0.72
CA VAL A 22 -9.52 16.12 0.96
C VAL A 22 -10.13 14.78 1.38
N VAL A 23 -9.79 13.74 0.63
CA VAL A 23 -10.22 12.36 0.90
C VAL A 23 -9.03 11.52 1.33
N ALA A 24 -9.11 10.91 2.49
CA ALA A 24 -8.10 9.95 2.95
C ALA A 24 -8.65 8.53 2.84
N VAL A 25 -7.88 7.62 2.24
CA VAL A 25 -8.30 6.22 2.05
C VAL A 25 -8.48 5.44 3.36
N GLY A 26 -7.92 5.92 4.46
CA GLY A 26 -8.04 5.29 5.77
C GLY A 26 -7.48 6.15 6.90
N ASN A 27 -7.68 5.70 8.15
CA ASN A 27 -7.36 6.47 9.35
C ASN A 27 -5.89 6.87 9.47
N LYS A 28 -4.94 6.01 9.07
CA LYS A 28 -3.52 6.36 9.11
C LYS A 28 -3.19 7.51 8.16
N THR A 29 -3.78 7.53 6.96
CA THR A 29 -3.63 8.64 6.02
C THR A 29 -4.27 9.91 6.58
N LYS A 30 -5.46 9.80 7.19
CA LYS A 30 -6.13 10.91 7.87
C LYS A 30 -5.24 11.51 8.94
N SER A 31 -4.71 10.71 9.89
CA SER A 31 -3.84 11.21 10.96
C SER A 31 -2.63 11.97 10.43
N ILE A 32 -1.95 11.43 9.39
CA ILE A 32 -0.79 12.10 8.78
C ILE A 32 -1.21 13.42 8.09
N CYS A 33 -2.40 13.51 7.50
CA CYS A 33 -2.92 14.77 6.97
C CYS A 33 -3.11 15.78 8.09
N GLU A 34 -3.77 15.39 9.18
CA GLU A 34 -4.06 16.26 10.33
C GLU A 34 -2.79 16.73 11.05
N GLU A 35 -1.78 15.87 11.22
CA GLU A 35 -0.44 16.24 11.72
C GLU A 35 0.25 17.31 10.87
N ASN A 36 -0.12 17.42 9.60
CA ASN A 36 0.38 18.44 8.67
C ASN A 36 -0.61 19.57 8.42
N ASN A 37 -1.57 19.79 9.33
CA ASN A 37 -2.60 20.83 9.25
C ASN A 37 -3.48 20.74 7.99
N ILE A 38 -3.67 19.53 7.44
CA ILE A 38 -4.56 19.28 6.31
C ILE A 38 -5.83 18.64 6.86
N LYS A 39 -6.94 19.38 6.80
CA LYS A 39 -8.25 18.87 7.18
C LYS A 39 -8.69 17.79 6.20
N VAL A 40 -9.10 16.63 6.72
CA VAL A 40 -9.70 15.56 5.91
C VAL A 40 -11.21 15.64 6.02
N ASP A 41 -11.88 15.72 4.87
CA ASP A 41 -13.34 15.86 4.79
C ASP A 41 -14.02 14.49 4.70
N ILE A 42 -13.39 13.51 4.07
CA ILE A 42 -13.99 12.19 3.82
C ILE A 42 -12.98 11.08 4.13
N VAL A 43 -13.44 10.08 4.87
CA VAL A 43 -12.77 8.78 5.05
C VAL A 43 -13.80 7.70 4.78
N PRO A 44 -13.58 6.77 3.84
CA PRO A 44 -14.55 5.72 3.54
C PRO A 44 -14.68 4.73 4.69
N LYS A 45 -15.79 3.99 4.74
CA LYS A 45 -15.98 2.91 5.72
C LYS A 45 -15.06 1.73 5.45
N ILE A 46 -14.81 1.42 4.17
CA ILE A 46 -13.89 0.38 3.73
C ILE A 46 -12.60 1.08 3.29
N PHE A 47 -11.49 0.79 3.96
CA PHE A 47 -10.18 1.43 3.73
C PHE A 47 -9.49 0.85 2.49
N SER A 48 -10.09 1.10 1.33
CA SER A 48 -9.58 0.65 0.03
C SER A 48 -9.90 1.67 -1.07
N GLY A 49 -9.33 1.48 -2.26
CA GLY A 49 -9.66 2.30 -3.44
C GLY A 49 -11.14 2.17 -3.81
N GLU A 50 -11.67 0.95 -3.76
CA GLU A 50 -13.08 0.64 -4.01
C GLU A 50 -13.99 1.34 -3.00
N GLY A 51 -13.61 1.35 -1.71
CA GLY A 51 -14.36 2.06 -0.66
C GLY A 51 -14.39 3.57 -0.87
N VAL A 52 -13.31 4.16 -1.41
CA VAL A 52 -13.31 5.59 -1.81
C VAL A 52 -14.27 5.82 -2.96
N VAL A 53 -14.27 4.95 -3.98
CA VAL A 53 -15.20 5.05 -5.12
C VAL A 53 -16.66 4.95 -4.64
N GLU A 54 -16.97 3.96 -3.79
CA GLU A 54 -18.29 3.80 -3.19
C GLU A 54 -18.72 5.04 -2.40
N GLU A 55 -17.84 5.62 -1.59
CA GLU A 55 -18.18 6.80 -0.80
C GLU A 55 -18.41 8.03 -1.69
N LEU A 56 -17.59 8.23 -2.72
CA LEU A 56 -17.72 9.36 -3.64
C LEU A 56 -18.87 9.20 -4.64
N SER A 57 -19.34 7.97 -4.93
CA SER A 57 -20.51 7.73 -5.77
C SER A 57 -21.81 8.31 -5.19
N LYS A 58 -21.84 8.61 -3.89
CA LYS A 58 -22.96 9.28 -3.21
C LYS A 58 -23.08 10.77 -3.56
N SER A 59 -22.11 11.31 -4.28
CA SER A 59 -22.04 12.72 -4.72
C SER A 59 -21.93 12.81 -6.24
N ASP A 60 -22.36 13.92 -6.80
CA ASP A 60 -22.13 14.17 -8.23
C ASP A 60 -20.63 14.39 -8.50
N MET A 61 -20.03 13.40 -9.17
CA MET A 61 -18.63 13.42 -9.58
C MET A 61 -18.41 13.89 -11.02
N LYS A 62 -19.49 14.12 -11.77
CA LYS A 62 -19.39 14.51 -13.19
C LYS A 62 -18.58 15.79 -13.38
N ASN A 63 -17.55 15.70 -14.21
CA ASN A 63 -16.61 16.80 -14.50
C ASN A 63 -15.82 17.31 -13.28
N LYS A 64 -15.88 16.69 -12.12
CA LYS A 64 -15.02 17.03 -10.98
C LYS A 64 -13.58 16.64 -11.28
N LEU A 65 -12.66 17.54 -10.97
CA LEU A 65 -11.23 17.27 -11.08
C LEU A 65 -10.74 16.61 -9.79
N VAL A 66 -10.21 15.40 -9.91
CA VAL A 66 -9.65 14.65 -8.77
C VAL A 66 -8.15 14.47 -8.98
N PHE A 67 -7.39 14.95 -8.02
CA PHE A 67 -5.94 14.80 -7.97
C PHE A 67 -5.56 13.67 -7.02
N ILE A 68 -4.79 12.69 -7.51
CA ILE A 68 -4.39 11.51 -6.75
C ILE A 68 -2.87 11.43 -6.68
N PRO A 69 -2.23 11.94 -5.60
CA PRO A 69 -0.82 11.73 -5.35
C PRO A 69 -0.63 10.28 -4.86
N ARG A 70 0.12 9.47 -5.59
CA ARG A 70 0.24 8.03 -5.34
C ARG A 70 1.66 7.50 -5.59
N SER A 71 1.89 6.23 -5.30
CA SER A 71 3.07 5.51 -5.76
C SER A 71 3.06 5.36 -7.29
N ALA A 72 4.24 5.35 -7.92
CA ALA A 72 4.36 5.09 -9.35
C ALA A 72 3.78 3.73 -9.78
N ILE A 73 3.81 2.74 -8.89
CA ILE A 73 3.27 1.39 -9.10
C ILE A 73 1.95 1.18 -8.32
N GLY A 74 1.16 2.24 -8.14
CA GLY A 74 -0.14 2.15 -7.47
C GLY A 74 -1.18 1.38 -8.31
N ARG A 75 -2.19 0.78 -7.64
CA ARG A 75 -3.30 0.07 -8.29
C ARG A 75 -4.17 1.05 -9.10
N GLU A 76 -4.75 0.57 -10.20
CA GLU A 76 -5.57 1.39 -11.10
C GLU A 76 -7.07 1.41 -10.75
N ASP A 77 -7.51 0.63 -9.75
CA ASP A 77 -8.93 0.50 -9.39
C ASP A 77 -9.56 1.83 -8.99
N LEU A 78 -8.86 2.63 -8.17
CA LEU A 78 -9.35 3.93 -7.73
C LEU A 78 -9.47 4.94 -8.88
N PRO A 79 -8.42 5.20 -9.70
CA PRO A 79 -8.55 6.09 -10.84
C PRO A 79 -9.69 5.69 -11.78
N LYS A 80 -9.74 4.43 -12.21
CA LYS A 80 -10.77 3.91 -13.12
C LYS A 80 -12.18 4.04 -12.56
N GLY A 81 -12.39 3.63 -11.29
CA GLY A 81 -13.71 3.72 -10.68
C GLY A 81 -14.20 5.18 -10.56
N LEU A 82 -13.32 6.15 -10.35
CA LEU A 82 -13.68 7.57 -10.32
C LEU A 82 -13.95 8.12 -11.74
N GLU A 83 -13.22 7.65 -12.76
CA GLU A 83 -13.50 7.99 -14.17
C GLU A 83 -14.89 7.48 -14.60
N GLU A 84 -15.27 6.27 -14.18
CA GLU A 84 -16.60 5.69 -14.42
C GLU A 84 -17.72 6.52 -13.77
N LEU A 85 -17.45 7.22 -12.67
CA LEU A 85 -18.34 8.19 -12.06
C LEU A 85 -18.36 9.55 -12.79
N GLY A 86 -17.60 9.70 -13.86
CA GLY A 86 -17.52 10.92 -14.68
C GLY A 86 -16.53 11.97 -14.19
N ALA A 87 -15.65 11.64 -13.25
CA ALA A 87 -14.60 12.53 -12.79
C ALA A 87 -13.46 12.64 -13.80
N LYS A 88 -12.73 13.77 -13.77
CA LYS A 88 -11.47 13.99 -14.48
C LYS A 88 -10.32 13.69 -13.54
N ILE A 89 -9.48 12.71 -13.87
CA ILE A 89 -8.44 12.22 -12.95
C ILE A 89 -7.06 12.74 -13.37
N ILE A 90 -6.31 13.22 -12.38
CA ILE A 90 -4.87 13.50 -12.49
C ILE A 90 -4.15 12.65 -11.46
N THR A 91 -3.44 11.62 -11.92
CA THR A 91 -2.55 10.82 -11.05
C THR A 91 -1.13 11.38 -11.11
N VAL A 92 -0.52 11.57 -9.95
CA VAL A 92 0.87 12.06 -9.87
C VAL A 92 1.70 11.10 -9.01
N PRO A 93 2.74 10.47 -9.59
CA PRO A 93 3.66 9.66 -8.83
C PRO A 93 4.55 10.57 -7.95
N VAL A 94 4.37 10.47 -6.64
CA VAL A 94 5.14 11.26 -5.65
C VAL A 94 6.25 10.46 -4.97
N TYR A 95 6.28 9.15 -5.17
CA TYR A 95 7.36 8.27 -4.70
C TYR A 95 7.40 6.97 -5.51
N ASN A 96 8.57 6.37 -5.55
CA ASN A 96 8.79 5.03 -6.08
C ASN A 96 9.03 4.05 -4.93
N VAL A 97 8.56 2.82 -5.10
CA VAL A 97 8.94 1.70 -4.23
C VAL A 97 10.02 0.92 -4.96
N SER A 98 11.15 0.75 -4.33
CA SER A 98 12.27 -0.02 -4.86
C SER A 98 12.74 -1.04 -3.83
N LEU A 99 13.40 -2.08 -4.30
CA LEU A 99 14.12 -3.00 -3.40
C LEU A 99 15.19 -2.24 -2.63
N PRO A 100 15.54 -2.68 -1.41
CA PRO A 100 16.66 -2.14 -0.66
C PRO A 100 17.97 -2.22 -1.45
N SER A 101 18.98 -1.43 -1.07
CA SER A 101 20.30 -1.52 -1.69
C SER A 101 20.87 -2.94 -1.54
N LYS A 102 21.76 -3.33 -2.47
CA LYS A 102 22.44 -4.64 -2.41
C LYS A 102 23.17 -4.87 -1.09
N GLU A 103 23.73 -3.82 -0.52
CA GLU A 103 24.44 -3.89 0.74
C GLU A 103 23.53 -4.15 1.93
N THR A 104 22.42 -3.38 2.04
CA THR A 104 21.39 -3.61 3.06
C THR A 104 20.74 -4.99 2.91
N THR A 105 20.52 -5.42 1.67
CA THR A 105 19.97 -6.73 1.35
C THR A 105 20.92 -7.84 1.83
N LYS A 106 22.22 -7.73 1.53
CA LYS A 106 23.21 -8.72 1.95
C LYS A 106 23.26 -8.89 3.46
N GLN A 107 23.37 -7.79 4.21
CA GLN A 107 23.37 -7.82 5.67
C GLN A 107 22.13 -8.52 6.26
N ASN A 108 20.96 -8.23 5.73
CA ASN A 108 19.70 -8.84 6.19
C ASN A 108 19.62 -10.33 5.82
N VAL A 109 20.09 -10.71 4.63
CA VAL A 109 20.15 -12.11 4.20
C VAL A 109 21.11 -12.91 5.08
N ASP A 110 22.30 -12.37 5.35
CA ASP A 110 23.29 -13.01 6.23
C ASP A 110 22.73 -13.21 7.65
N LYS A 111 22.04 -12.20 8.18
CA LYS A 111 21.35 -12.28 9.47
C LYS A 111 20.26 -13.35 9.47
N LEU A 112 19.42 -13.40 8.44
CA LEU A 112 18.35 -14.40 8.32
C LEU A 112 18.95 -15.83 8.27
N ASN A 113 19.98 -16.04 7.45
CA ASN A 113 20.62 -17.33 7.29
C ASN A 113 21.25 -17.84 8.60
N SER A 114 21.73 -16.93 9.47
CA SER A 114 22.30 -17.28 10.77
C SER A 114 21.24 -17.49 11.85
N SER A 115 20.02 -16.94 11.70
CA SER A 115 19.02 -16.89 12.77
C SER A 115 18.06 -18.08 12.79
N LYS A 116 17.90 -18.82 11.70
CA LYS A 116 16.99 -19.98 11.54
C LYS A 116 15.59 -19.69 12.15
N PRO A 117 14.77 -18.84 11.53
CA PRO A 117 13.46 -18.50 12.05
C PRO A 117 12.53 -19.72 12.02
N ASP A 118 11.58 -19.80 12.95
CA ASP A 118 10.54 -20.83 12.97
C ASP A 118 9.34 -20.41 12.11
N VAL A 119 9.07 -19.12 12.03
CA VAL A 119 7.89 -18.54 11.36
C VAL A 119 8.30 -17.39 10.45
N PHE A 120 7.73 -17.36 9.23
CA PHE A 120 7.79 -16.22 8.34
C PHE A 120 6.47 -15.48 8.33
N ILE A 121 6.49 -14.16 8.58
CA ILE A 121 5.29 -13.32 8.59
C ILE A 121 5.34 -12.35 7.42
N PHE A 122 4.34 -12.42 6.55
CA PHE A 122 4.21 -11.51 5.41
C PHE A 122 3.03 -10.56 5.60
N THR A 123 3.31 -9.27 5.57
CA THR A 123 2.31 -8.20 5.80
C THR A 123 1.74 -7.62 4.51
N SER A 124 2.21 -8.06 3.35
CA SER A 124 1.66 -7.71 2.03
C SER A 124 2.10 -8.71 0.96
N PRO A 125 1.38 -8.81 -0.18
CA PRO A 125 1.82 -9.58 -1.34
C PRO A 125 3.24 -9.21 -1.79
N SER A 126 3.50 -7.91 -1.93
CA SER A 126 4.81 -7.41 -2.38
C SER A 126 5.95 -7.75 -1.42
N THR A 127 5.68 -7.87 -0.12
CA THR A 127 6.71 -8.31 0.84
C THR A 127 7.11 -9.76 0.58
N PHE A 128 6.15 -10.63 0.28
CA PHE A 128 6.42 -12.02 -0.07
C PHE A 128 7.17 -12.13 -1.42
N GLU A 129 6.68 -11.47 -2.45
CA GLU A 129 7.30 -11.47 -3.79
C GLU A 129 8.73 -10.94 -3.75
N ASN A 130 8.95 -9.80 -3.08
CA ASN A 130 10.27 -9.22 -2.92
C ASN A 130 11.20 -10.11 -2.10
N PHE A 131 10.68 -10.81 -1.10
CA PHE A 131 11.45 -11.79 -0.33
C PHE A 131 11.98 -12.90 -1.23
N LEU A 132 11.13 -13.49 -2.09
CA LEU A 132 11.54 -14.51 -3.04
C LEU A 132 12.65 -14.01 -3.98
N LEU A 133 12.51 -12.77 -4.49
CA LEU A 133 13.50 -12.15 -5.37
C LEU A 133 14.84 -11.91 -4.64
N ILE A 134 14.79 -11.32 -3.45
CA ILE A 134 15.97 -11.00 -2.64
C ILE A 134 16.75 -12.26 -2.25
N MET A 135 16.02 -13.31 -1.86
CA MET A 135 16.61 -14.58 -1.45
C MET A 135 16.95 -15.50 -2.63
N ASN A 136 16.64 -15.07 -3.87
CA ASN A 136 16.80 -15.86 -5.09
C ASN A 136 16.11 -17.25 -5.00
N ILE A 137 14.90 -17.28 -4.45
CA ILE A 137 14.14 -18.51 -4.23
C ILE A 137 13.36 -18.86 -5.50
N ASN A 138 13.83 -19.86 -6.24
CA ASN A 138 13.16 -20.36 -7.46
C ASN A 138 12.08 -21.40 -7.15
N ASN A 139 12.14 -22.06 -6.01
CA ASN A 139 11.15 -23.04 -5.56
C ASN A 139 10.65 -22.70 -4.15
N PRO A 140 9.62 -21.84 -4.06
CA PRO A 140 9.06 -21.41 -2.76
C PRO A 140 8.55 -22.59 -1.92
N VAL A 141 7.92 -23.59 -2.55
CA VAL A 141 7.39 -24.77 -1.85
C VAL A 141 8.49 -25.51 -1.09
N SER A 142 9.61 -25.74 -1.78
CA SER A 142 10.76 -26.42 -1.14
C SER A 142 11.39 -25.58 -0.03
N TYR A 143 11.49 -24.26 -0.24
CA TYR A 143 12.07 -23.35 0.74
C TYR A 143 11.25 -23.29 2.03
N PHE A 144 9.93 -23.15 1.93
CA PHE A 144 9.05 -23.01 3.10
C PHE A 144 8.57 -24.34 3.70
N LYS A 145 9.00 -25.49 3.17
CA LYS A 145 8.51 -26.81 3.57
C LYS A 145 8.53 -27.06 5.10
N ASN A 146 9.55 -26.55 5.78
CA ASN A 146 9.80 -26.77 7.21
C ASN A 146 9.54 -25.52 8.06
N TYR A 147 8.85 -24.52 7.53
CA TYR A 147 8.55 -23.27 8.22
C TYR A 147 7.05 -23.02 8.29
N ASP A 148 6.62 -22.43 9.39
CA ASP A 148 5.30 -21.83 9.42
C ASP A 148 5.27 -20.52 8.64
N VAL A 149 4.21 -20.33 7.86
CA VAL A 149 4.02 -19.11 7.06
C VAL A 149 2.75 -18.43 7.50
N ALA A 150 2.90 -17.19 7.96
CA ALA A 150 1.82 -16.32 8.38
C ALA A 150 1.54 -15.22 7.36
N ALA A 151 0.27 -14.98 7.07
CA ALA A 151 -0.19 -13.86 6.25
C ALA A 151 -1.05 -12.94 7.10
N ILE A 152 -0.84 -11.62 6.97
CA ILE A 152 -1.62 -10.63 7.71
C ILE A 152 -3.12 -10.63 7.35
N GLY A 153 -3.47 -11.06 6.14
CA GLY A 153 -4.86 -11.07 5.68
C GLY A 153 -5.06 -11.79 4.34
N PRO A 154 -6.31 -11.86 3.86
CA PRO A 154 -6.70 -12.68 2.72
C PRO A 154 -5.93 -12.38 1.42
N THR A 155 -5.70 -11.13 1.11
CA THR A 155 -4.98 -10.72 -0.11
C THR A 155 -3.54 -11.24 -0.10
N THR A 156 -2.85 -11.13 1.05
CA THR A 156 -1.49 -11.64 1.21
C THR A 156 -1.48 -13.18 1.19
N LYS A 157 -2.45 -13.82 1.85
CA LYS A 157 -2.62 -15.27 1.82
C LYS A 157 -2.77 -15.78 0.39
N SER A 158 -3.68 -15.18 -0.39
CA SER A 158 -3.91 -15.58 -1.79
C SER A 158 -2.64 -15.45 -2.64
N ALA A 159 -1.86 -14.38 -2.47
CA ALA A 159 -0.59 -14.21 -3.20
C ALA A 159 0.43 -15.31 -2.86
N ILE A 160 0.54 -15.69 -1.59
CA ILE A 160 1.42 -16.78 -1.13
C ILE A 160 0.95 -18.13 -1.66
N GLU A 161 -0.35 -18.43 -1.58
CA GLU A 161 -0.93 -19.69 -2.02
C GLU A 161 -0.91 -19.87 -3.54
N ASN A 162 -0.93 -18.79 -4.32
CA ASN A 162 -0.68 -18.82 -5.77
C ASN A 162 0.71 -19.38 -6.11
N SER A 163 1.69 -19.20 -5.23
CA SER A 163 3.02 -19.82 -5.33
C SER A 163 3.06 -21.25 -4.75
N LYS A 164 1.90 -21.84 -4.45
CA LYS A 164 1.71 -23.18 -3.87
C LYS A 164 2.36 -23.35 -2.49
N VAL A 165 2.63 -22.26 -1.78
CA VAL A 165 3.09 -22.26 -0.39
C VAL A 165 1.86 -22.25 0.51
N LYS A 166 1.80 -23.16 1.48
CA LYS A 166 0.70 -23.22 2.44
C LYS A 166 0.85 -22.11 3.48
N VAL A 167 -0.20 -21.31 3.67
CA VAL A 167 -0.30 -20.39 4.82
C VAL A 167 -0.90 -21.13 6.00
N SER A 168 -0.15 -21.22 7.09
CA SER A 168 -0.56 -21.94 8.32
C SER A 168 -1.21 -21.02 9.35
N ILE A 169 -0.93 -19.71 9.28
CA ILE A 169 -1.41 -18.73 10.27
C ILE A 169 -1.98 -17.51 9.57
N MET A 170 -3.19 -17.09 9.96
CA MET A 170 -3.78 -15.82 9.56
C MET A 170 -4.65 -15.28 10.70
N PRO A 171 -4.51 -14.04 11.13
CA PRO A 171 -5.32 -13.47 12.19
C PRO A 171 -6.75 -13.18 11.71
N ASP A 172 -7.69 -13.06 12.66
CA ASP A 172 -9.06 -12.64 12.38
C ASP A 172 -9.16 -11.12 12.12
N GLU A 173 -8.28 -10.31 12.74
CA GLU A 173 -8.15 -8.88 12.50
C GLU A 173 -6.88 -8.57 11.72
N PHE A 174 -7.00 -7.94 10.56
CA PHE A 174 -5.91 -7.71 9.60
C PHE A 174 -5.13 -6.41 9.89
N THR A 175 -4.75 -6.18 11.16
CA THR A 175 -4.05 -4.98 11.60
C THR A 175 -2.79 -5.33 12.39
N ILE A 176 -1.79 -4.43 12.31
CA ILE A 176 -0.63 -4.43 13.20
C ILE A 176 -0.93 -3.37 14.25
N LYS A 177 -1.17 -3.79 15.49
CA LYS A 177 -1.33 -2.89 16.65
C LYS A 177 0.03 -2.54 17.20
#